data_f3d9a8aca4be7372d67c0fc9d990eeea
#
_entry.id   f3d9a8aca4be7372d67c0fc9d990eeea
#
_cell.length_a   1.000
_cell.length_b   1.000
_cell.length_c   1.000
_cell.angle_alpha   90.00
_cell.angle_beta   90.00
_cell.angle_gamma   90.00
#
_symmetry.space_group_name_H-M   'P 1'
#
loop_
_entity.id
_entity.type
_entity.pdbx_description
1 polymer ?
#
loop_
_entity_poly.entity_id
_entity_poly.type
_entity_poly.pdbx_seq_one_letter_code
_entity_poly.pdbx_strand_id
1 'polypeptide(L)'
;GKMDYVFSISQPPILGGLLGVWGKWVKHAKYIYNIQDFNPEQVLAVGYTKSKFVTDAMMWFDKFSCKRSDLIITVGRDLVETVEGRFKGKQVPKTVMINNWIDENEIYPLEAGNERVVAFKKKYGLDSKFVIMYSGNIGLYYDLENLIKVVRKFGVGTKTADGREVVFAFVGAGSVLDKLVLYVKERHMDNVAFIPYQDKADLIYSLNAGDVHWCVNAKGIKGVSCPSKYYGLASAARPVIGVLESGSEIRCIIEDT
;
A
#
# COMPACT_ATOMS: atom_id res chain seq x y z
N GLY A 1 27.81 -20.15 11.84
CA GLY A 1 27.55 -19.98 13.27
C GLY A 1 26.19 -20.58 13.64
N LYS A 2 25.97 -20.87 14.92
CA LYS A 2 24.68 -21.30 15.48
C LYS A 2 23.68 -20.13 15.33
N MET A 3 22.47 -20.41 14.92
CA MET A 3 21.37 -19.47 14.84
C MET A 3 20.17 -20.04 15.56
N ASP A 4 19.47 -19.25 16.36
CA ASP A 4 18.27 -19.69 17.08
C ASP A 4 17.01 -19.47 16.25
N TYR A 5 17.03 -18.47 15.36
CA TYR A 5 15.90 -18.11 14.51
C TYR A 5 16.34 -17.83 13.09
N VAL A 6 15.48 -18.19 12.14
CA VAL A 6 15.48 -17.76 10.75
C VAL A 6 14.23 -16.90 10.56
N PHE A 7 14.42 -15.69 10.07
CA PHE A 7 13.32 -14.78 9.74
C PHE A 7 13.32 -14.56 8.23
N SER A 8 12.18 -14.76 7.58
CA SER A 8 12.01 -14.40 6.18
C SER A 8 10.72 -13.63 5.95
N ILE A 9 10.68 -12.87 4.88
CA ILE A 9 9.51 -12.15 4.42
C ILE A 9 8.95 -12.82 3.17
N SER A 10 7.67 -12.54 2.83
CA SER A 10 6.99 -13.09 1.65
C SER A 10 7.49 -12.54 0.30
N GLN A 11 8.63 -11.89 0.28
CA GLN A 11 9.29 -11.32 -0.89
C GLN A 11 10.69 -11.92 -1.12
N PRO A 12 11.06 -12.34 -2.36
CA PRO A 12 10.17 -12.45 -3.54
C PRO A 12 9.03 -13.44 -3.32
N PRO A 13 7.88 -13.27 -4.00
CA PRO A 13 6.72 -14.15 -3.80
C PRO A 13 7.08 -15.63 -3.87
N ILE A 14 6.56 -16.43 -2.94
CA ILE A 14 6.82 -17.86 -2.77
C ILE A 14 8.27 -18.18 -2.37
N LEU A 15 9.25 -17.61 -3.09
CA LEU A 15 10.66 -17.92 -2.87
C LEU A 15 11.12 -17.50 -1.47
N GLY A 16 10.65 -16.36 -0.95
CA GLY A 16 10.96 -15.90 0.41
C GLY A 16 10.59 -16.92 1.47
N GLY A 17 9.40 -17.54 1.34
CA GLY A 17 8.96 -18.62 2.24
C GLY A 17 9.80 -19.88 2.11
N LEU A 18 10.11 -20.34 0.90
CA LEU A 18 10.93 -21.53 0.65
C LEU A 18 12.36 -21.35 1.17
N LEU A 19 12.97 -20.19 0.99
CA LEU A 19 14.28 -19.87 1.55
C LEU A 19 14.28 -19.88 3.08
N GLY A 20 13.19 -19.41 3.71
CA GLY A 20 13.00 -19.49 5.15
C GLY A 20 12.97 -20.95 5.64
N VAL A 21 12.22 -21.81 4.95
CA VAL A 21 12.16 -23.26 5.26
C VAL A 21 13.53 -23.91 5.09
N TRP A 22 14.22 -23.62 4.00
CA TRP A 22 15.57 -24.11 3.77
C TRP A 22 16.54 -23.66 4.86
N GLY A 23 16.51 -22.38 5.22
CA GLY A 23 17.31 -21.83 6.31
C GLY A 23 17.04 -22.52 7.66
N LYS A 24 15.76 -22.77 8.01
CA LYS A 24 15.35 -23.53 9.20
C LYS A 24 16.06 -24.89 9.24
N TRP A 25 16.04 -25.63 8.13
CA TRP A 25 16.62 -26.98 8.08
C TRP A 25 18.14 -26.97 8.16
N VAL A 26 18.80 -26.09 7.41
CA VAL A 26 20.27 -26.01 7.39
C VAL A 26 20.84 -25.53 8.74
N LYS A 27 20.12 -24.65 9.43
CA LYS A 27 20.57 -24.05 10.70
C LYS A 27 19.99 -24.74 11.94
N HIS A 28 19.08 -25.70 11.76
CA HIS A 28 18.34 -26.33 12.88
C HIS A 28 17.71 -25.28 13.80
N ALA A 29 17.19 -24.20 13.22
CA ALA A 29 16.64 -23.03 13.91
C ALA A 29 15.11 -23.00 13.86
N LYS A 30 14.47 -22.17 14.69
CA LYS A 30 13.05 -21.86 14.57
C LYS A 30 12.84 -20.92 13.38
N TYR A 31 11.69 -21.05 12.69
CA TYR A 31 11.39 -20.25 11.51
C TYR A 31 10.20 -19.32 11.75
N ILE A 32 10.42 -18.03 11.54
CA ILE A 32 9.42 -16.98 11.57
C ILE A 32 9.17 -16.51 10.14
N TYR A 33 7.93 -16.62 9.66
CA TYR A 33 7.52 -16.22 8.33
C TYR A 33 6.66 -14.96 8.41
N ASN A 34 7.20 -13.82 7.95
CA ASN A 34 6.49 -12.54 7.90
C ASN A 34 5.82 -12.39 6.53
N ILE A 35 4.49 -12.44 6.50
CA ILE A 35 3.69 -12.34 5.28
C ILE A 35 3.12 -10.94 5.18
N GLN A 36 3.70 -10.14 4.27
CA GLN A 36 3.24 -8.79 3.95
C GLN A 36 2.14 -8.81 2.90
N ASP A 37 2.27 -9.71 1.91
CA ASP A 37 1.34 -9.90 0.80
C ASP A 37 1.13 -11.40 0.55
N PHE A 38 -0.11 -11.79 0.31
CA PHE A 38 -0.46 -13.16 -0.01
C PHE A 38 -0.42 -13.44 -1.52
N ASN A 39 0.37 -14.42 -1.89
CA ASN A 39 0.43 -14.98 -3.22
C ASN A 39 -0.02 -16.45 -3.20
N PRO A 40 -0.81 -16.91 -4.17
CA PRO A 40 -1.13 -16.27 -5.45
C PRO A 40 -2.32 -15.29 -5.42
N GLU A 41 -2.97 -15.03 -4.26
CA GLU A 41 -4.18 -14.20 -4.18
C GLU A 41 -3.96 -12.81 -4.79
N GLN A 42 -2.79 -12.21 -4.55
CA GLN A 42 -2.45 -10.88 -5.08
C GLN A 42 -2.44 -10.87 -6.62
N VAL A 43 -1.81 -11.86 -7.25
CA VAL A 43 -1.76 -11.94 -8.72
C VAL A 43 -3.11 -12.29 -9.34
N LEU A 44 -3.97 -13.02 -8.60
CA LEU A 44 -5.34 -13.32 -9.02
C LEU A 44 -6.24 -12.10 -8.93
N ALA A 45 -6.17 -11.32 -7.86
CA ALA A 45 -6.98 -10.13 -7.63
C ALA A 45 -6.85 -9.09 -8.76
N VAL A 46 -5.64 -8.95 -9.32
CA VAL A 46 -5.39 -8.01 -10.43
C VAL A 46 -5.41 -8.66 -11.82
N GLY A 47 -5.74 -9.95 -11.91
CA GLY A 47 -5.83 -10.66 -13.19
C GLY A 47 -4.49 -10.82 -13.92
N TYR A 48 -3.36 -10.79 -13.20
CA TYR A 48 -2.03 -10.90 -13.78
C TYR A 48 -1.79 -12.25 -14.48
N THR A 49 -2.37 -13.32 -13.95
CA THR A 49 -2.35 -14.63 -14.59
C THR A 49 -3.72 -15.31 -14.55
N LYS A 50 -4.04 -16.04 -15.61
CA LYS A 50 -5.23 -16.90 -15.68
C LYS A 50 -4.88 -18.40 -15.59
N SER A 51 -3.60 -18.73 -15.48
CA SER A 51 -3.15 -20.14 -15.40
C SER A 51 -3.42 -20.71 -14.02
N LYS A 52 -4.46 -21.57 -13.95
CA LYS A 52 -4.80 -22.28 -12.72
C LYS A 52 -3.67 -23.15 -12.21
N PHE A 53 -2.93 -23.79 -13.09
CA PHE A 53 -1.78 -24.62 -12.72
C PHE A 53 -0.71 -23.81 -11.98
N VAL A 54 -0.40 -22.61 -12.47
CA VAL A 54 0.60 -21.73 -11.85
C VAL A 54 0.12 -21.28 -10.46
N THR A 55 -1.14 -20.85 -10.36
CA THR A 55 -1.68 -20.36 -9.08
C THR A 55 -1.86 -21.49 -8.05
N ASP A 56 -2.24 -22.69 -8.48
CA ASP A 56 -2.34 -23.85 -7.60
C ASP A 56 -0.95 -24.29 -7.10
N ALA A 57 0.06 -24.27 -7.96
CA ALA A 57 1.45 -24.54 -7.57
C ALA A 57 1.97 -23.48 -6.57
N MET A 58 1.76 -22.19 -6.84
CA MET A 58 2.11 -21.11 -5.92
C MET A 58 1.43 -21.29 -4.55
N MET A 59 0.14 -21.58 -4.53
CA MET A 59 -0.62 -21.83 -3.30
C MET A 59 -0.08 -23.03 -2.53
N TRP A 60 0.29 -24.10 -3.23
CA TRP A 60 0.85 -25.28 -2.60
C TRP A 60 2.19 -24.98 -1.91
N PHE A 61 3.10 -24.29 -2.61
CA PHE A 61 4.40 -23.92 -2.07
C PHE A 61 4.30 -22.94 -0.90
N ASP A 62 3.40 -21.96 -0.98
CA ASP A 62 3.23 -21.00 0.11
C ASP A 62 2.61 -21.67 1.35
N LYS A 63 1.57 -22.52 1.15
CA LYS A 63 1.03 -23.34 2.24
C LYS A 63 2.07 -24.27 2.86
N PHE A 64 2.98 -24.82 2.05
CA PHE A 64 4.09 -25.62 2.56
C PHE A 64 4.99 -24.79 3.46
N SER A 65 5.36 -23.57 3.05
CA SER A 65 6.17 -22.65 3.85
C SER A 65 5.46 -22.27 5.15
N CYS A 66 4.17 -21.93 5.09
CA CYS A 66 3.34 -21.65 6.26
C CYS A 66 3.33 -22.81 7.26
N LYS A 67 3.11 -24.06 6.78
CA LYS A 67 3.10 -25.26 7.65
C LYS A 67 4.44 -25.55 8.30
N ARG A 68 5.53 -25.12 7.73
CA ARG A 68 6.89 -25.34 8.25
C ARG A 68 7.37 -24.23 9.16
N SER A 69 6.69 -23.08 9.15
CA SER A 69 7.00 -22.01 10.11
C SER A 69 6.59 -22.38 11.53
N ASP A 70 7.33 -21.88 12.49
CA ASP A 70 7.00 -21.98 13.91
C ASP A 70 6.10 -20.82 14.34
N LEU A 71 6.15 -19.71 13.60
CA LEU A 71 5.32 -18.55 13.77
C LEU A 71 5.12 -17.85 12.42
N ILE A 72 3.87 -17.47 12.13
CA ILE A 72 3.53 -16.56 11.05
C ILE A 72 3.26 -15.18 11.66
N ILE A 73 3.80 -14.14 11.04
CA ILE A 73 3.46 -12.75 11.30
C ILE A 73 2.71 -12.22 10.10
N THR A 74 1.56 -11.56 10.32
CA THR A 74 0.82 -10.82 9.29
C THR A 74 0.63 -9.37 9.73
N VAL A 75 0.28 -8.51 8.78
CA VAL A 75 0.22 -7.05 8.98
C VAL A 75 -1.19 -6.49 9.06
N GLY A 76 -2.19 -7.36 9.21
CA GLY A 76 -3.59 -6.96 9.35
C GLY A 76 -4.47 -8.10 9.84
N ARG A 77 -5.60 -7.76 10.49
CA ARG A 77 -6.63 -8.69 10.97
C ARG A 77 -7.19 -9.56 9.84
N ASP A 78 -7.49 -8.92 8.72
CA ASP A 78 -7.99 -9.56 7.51
C ASP A 78 -6.96 -10.51 6.86
N LEU A 79 -5.66 -10.26 7.04
CA LEU A 79 -4.61 -11.18 6.63
C LEU A 79 -4.52 -12.41 7.55
N VAL A 80 -4.82 -12.27 8.86
CA VAL A 80 -4.96 -13.43 9.77
C VAL A 80 -6.10 -14.33 9.31
N GLU A 81 -7.27 -13.74 8.99
CA GLU A 81 -8.42 -14.46 8.44
C GLU A 81 -8.05 -15.26 7.17
N THR A 82 -7.19 -14.69 6.33
CA THR A 82 -6.70 -15.36 5.11
C THR A 82 -5.85 -16.59 5.44
N VAL A 83 -4.96 -16.52 6.45
CA VAL A 83 -4.22 -17.70 6.92
C VAL A 83 -5.20 -18.77 7.39
N GLU A 84 -6.15 -18.43 8.25
CA GLU A 84 -7.15 -19.37 8.79
C GLU A 84 -7.96 -20.01 7.67
N GLY A 85 -8.44 -19.21 6.72
CA GLY A 85 -9.20 -19.67 5.56
C GLY A 85 -8.43 -20.62 4.65
N ARG A 86 -7.13 -20.40 4.46
CA ARG A 86 -6.25 -21.30 3.69
C ARG A 86 -6.17 -22.71 4.28
N PHE A 87 -6.28 -22.85 5.59
CA PHE A 87 -6.21 -24.13 6.29
C PHE A 87 -7.57 -24.68 6.70
N LYS A 88 -8.67 -23.94 6.44
CA LYS A 88 -10.05 -24.35 6.73
C LYS A 88 -10.23 -24.80 8.18
N GLY A 89 -9.61 -24.10 9.12
CA GLY A 89 -9.63 -24.44 10.55
C GLY A 89 -8.86 -25.72 10.95
N LYS A 90 -8.18 -26.38 10.01
CA LYS A 90 -7.39 -27.59 10.30
C LYS A 90 -5.91 -27.25 10.41
N GLN A 91 -5.31 -27.52 11.59
CA GLN A 91 -3.87 -27.31 11.82
C GLN A 91 -3.38 -25.94 11.31
N VAL A 92 -4.13 -24.89 11.68
CA VAL A 92 -3.72 -23.50 11.37
C VAL A 92 -2.38 -23.24 12.05
N PRO A 93 -1.35 -22.80 11.32
CA PRO A 93 -0.09 -22.41 11.94
C PRO A 93 -0.28 -21.29 12.95
N LYS A 94 0.53 -21.25 14.01
CA LYS A 94 0.50 -20.14 14.97
C LYS A 94 0.72 -18.83 14.23
N THR A 95 -0.27 -17.94 14.29
CA THR A 95 -0.26 -16.65 13.58
C THR A 95 -0.45 -15.52 14.58
N VAL A 96 0.30 -14.44 14.42
CA VAL A 96 0.14 -13.18 15.14
C VAL A 96 0.04 -12.03 14.17
N MET A 97 -0.71 -11.02 14.54
CA MET A 97 -0.76 -9.76 13.82
C MET A 97 0.22 -8.77 14.44
N ILE A 98 1.05 -8.17 13.61
CA ILE A 98 1.88 -7.02 13.95
C ILE A 98 1.76 -6.03 12.80
N ASN A 99 1.07 -4.93 13.01
CA ASN A 99 0.89 -3.90 11.98
C ASN A 99 2.23 -3.37 11.47
N ASN A 100 2.26 -2.92 10.23
CA ASN A 100 3.34 -2.09 9.74
C ASN A 100 3.37 -0.76 10.51
N TRP A 101 4.48 -0.07 10.43
CA TRP A 101 4.69 1.23 11.08
C TRP A 101 5.55 2.12 10.19
N ILE A 102 5.73 3.34 10.62
CA ILE A 102 6.69 4.30 10.08
C ILE A 102 7.52 4.86 11.24
N ASP A 103 8.71 5.34 10.95
CA ASP A 103 9.50 6.08 11.94
C ASP A 103 8.94 7.50 12.08
N GLU A 104 8.30 7.76 13.21
CA GLU A 104 7.70 9.06 13.53
C GLU A 104 8.73 10.17 13.75
N ASN A 105 10.02 9.84 13.90
CA ASN A 105 11.09 10.83 13.93
C ASN A 105 11.52 11.24 12.50
N GLU A 106 11.22 10.43 11.49
CA GLU A 106 11.48 10.76 10.09
C GLU A 106 10.26 11.41 9.41
N ILE A 107 9.03 10.97 9.77
CA ILE A 107 7.79 11.48 9.19
C ILE A 107 6.90 12.00 10.32
N TYR A 108 6.64 13.29 10.34
CA TYR A 108 5.84 13.99 11.34
C TYR A 108 5.15 15.22 10.73
N PRO A 109 4.18 15.82 11.41
CA PRO A 109 3.51 17.03 10.93
C PRO A 109 4.50 18.20 10.84
N LEU A 110 4.48 18.89 9.70
CA LEU A 110 5.24 20.12 9.50
C LEU A 110 4.28 21.33 9.52
N GLU A 111 4.77 22.45 10.00
CA GLU A 111 4.04 23.72 9.95
C GLU A 111 3.72 24.10 8.48
N ALA A 112 2.57 24.76 8.28
CA ALA A 112 2.09 25.17 6.96
C ALA A 112 3.07 26.09 6.19
N GLY A 113 3.90 26.84 6.93
CA GLY A 113 4.93 27.74 6.40
C GLY A 113 6.31 27.09 6.21
N ASN A 114 6.46 25.78 6.41
CA ASN A 114 7.74 25.13 6.22
C ASN A 114 8.31 25.39 4.81
N GLU A 115 9.50 25.98 4.73
CA GLU A 115 10.11 26.43 3.47
C GLU A 115 10.22 25.33 2.41
N ARG A 116 10.53 24.11 2.81
CA ARG A 116 10.66 22.97 1.87
C ARG A 116 9.29 22.49 1.36
N VAL A 117 8.25 22.53 2.21
CA VAL A 117 6.87 22.23 1.79
C VAL A 117 6.38 23.30 0.81
N VAL A 118 6.63 24.57 1.10
CA VAL A 118 6.30 25.71 0.20
C VAL A 118 7.05 25.58 -1.11
N ALA A 119 8.35 25.28 -1.08
CA ALA A 119 9.15 25.07 -2.28
C ALA A 119 8.64 23.88 -3.12
N PHE A 120 8.25 22.77 -2.47
CA PHE A 120 7.65 21.64 -3.15
C PHE A 120 6.33 22.04 -3.84
N LYS A 121 5.41 22.70 -3.13
CA LYS A 121 4.14 23.19 -3.71
C LYS A 121 4.40 24.10 -4.90
N LYS A 122 5.30 25.06 -4.77
CA LYS A 122 5.67 25.98 -5.84
C LYS A 122 6.26 25.27 -7.07
N LYS A 123 7.17 24.33 -6.85
CA LYS A 123 7.81 23.54 -7.92
C LYS A 123 6.80 22.81 -8.80
N TYR A 124 5.71 22.33 -8.20
CA TYR A 124 4.70 21.52 -8.90
C TYR A 124 3.37 22.25 -9.15
N GLY A 125 3.34 23.57 -8.99
CA GLY A 125 2.16 24.40 -9.27
C GLY A 125 0.99 24.13 -8.34
N LEU A 126 1.27 23.78 -7.09
CA LEU A 126 0.28 23.48 -6.04
C LEU A 126 0.07 24.64 -5.07
N ASP A 127 0.72 25.80 -5.33
CA ASP A 127 0.62 26.96 -4.45
C ASP A 127 -0.81 27.47 -4.36
N SER A 128 -1.21 27.88 -3.17
CA SER A 128 -2.52 28.44 -2.87
C SER A 128 -3.72 27.56 -3.27
N LYS A 129 -3.44 26.28 -3.58
CA LYS A 129 -4.47 25.30 -3.97
C LYS A 129 -4.82 24.36 -2.82
N PHE A 130 -6.00 23.78 -2.88
CA PHE A 130 -6.39 22.67 -2.05
C PHE A 130 -5.96 21.37 -2.72
N VAL A 131 -5.01 20.67 -2.12
CA VAL A 131 -4.35 19.51 -2.75
C VAL A 131 -4.91 18.23 -2.19
N ILE A 132 -5.59 17.45 -3.04
CA ILE A 132 -5.97 16.07 -2.75
C ILE A 132 -4.90 15.18 -3.38
N MET A 133 -4.15 14.43 -2.56
CA MET A 133 -2.94 13.76 -3.01
C MET A 133 -3.05 12.23 -2.91
N TYR A 134 -2.57 11.54 -3.91
CA TYR A 134 -2.17 10.14 -3.84
C TYR A 134 -0.65 10.06 -3.87
N SER A 135 -0.03 9.40 -2.89
CA SER A 135 1.42 9.20 -2.85
C SER A 135 1.75 7.71 -2.71
N GLY A 136 2.57 7.19 -3.63
CA GLY A 136 3.02 5.81 -3.61
C GLY A 136 3.13 5.15 -4.98
N ASN A 137 3.16 3.82 -5.01
CA ASN A 137 3.22 3.05 -6.25
C ASN A 137 1.94 3.25 -7.08
N ILE A 138 2.09 3.69 -8.32
CA ILE A 138 1.01 3.87 -9.31
C ILE A 138 0.83 2.56 -10.09
N GLY A 139 0.41 1.51 -9.38
CA GLY A 139 0.31 0.15 -9.88
C GLY A 139 -1.11 -0.41 -9.89
N LEU A 140 -1.25 -1.64 -10.39
CA LEU A 140 -2.53 -2.33 -10.61
C LEU A 140 -3.34 -2.57 -9.33
N TYR A 141 -2.69 -2.66 -8.16
CA TYR A 141 -3.35 -3.02 -6.90
C TYR A 141 -4.20 -1.91 -6.27
N TYR A 142 -4.19 -0.70 -6.86
CA TYR A 142 -4.79 0.50 -6.25
C TYR A 142 -5.98 1.06 -7.01
N ASP A 143 -6.38 0.44 -8.14
CA ASP A 143 -7.53 0.86 -8.96
C ASP A 143 -7.55 2.36 -9.35
N LEU A 144 -6.37 2.92 -9.60
CA LEU A 144 -6.21 4.33 -9.92
C LEU A 144 -6.86 4.72 -11.24
N GLU A 145 -7.06 3.76 -12.15
CA GLU A 145 -7.77 3.97 -13.40
C GLU A 145 -9.27 4.28 -13.17
N ASN A 146 -9.88 3.78 -12.10
CA ASN A 146 -11.22 4.19 -11.71
C ASN A 146 -11.21 5.44 -10.86
N LEU A 147 -10.22 5.63 -9.99
CA LEU A 147 -10.08 6.85 -9.21
C LEU A 147 -9.96 8.10 -10.09
N ILE A 148 -9.16 8.05 -11.16
CA ILE A 148 -9.01 9.20 -12.08
C ILE A 148 -10.33 9.57 -12.79
N LYS A 149 -11.23 8.60 -13.01
CA LYS A 149 -12.56 8.87 -13.55
C LYS A 149 -13.45 9.60 -12.54
N VAL A 150 -13.25 9.35 -11.25
CA VAL A 150 -13.93 10.09 -10.17
C VAL A 150 -13.40 11.53 -10.13
N VAL A 151 -12.07 11.71 -10.20
CA VAL A 151 -11.43 13.03 -10.27
C VAL A 151 -12.02 13.86 -11.39
N ARG A 152 -12.25 13.28 -12.57
CA ARG A 152 -12.86 13.99 -13.72
C ARG A 152 -14.23 14.61 -13.39
N LYS A 153 -15.00 14.01 -12.46
CA LYS A 153 -16.33 14.52 -12.09
C LYS A 153 -16.28 15.84 -11.32
N PHE A 154 -15.16 16.16 -10.69
CA PHE A 154 -14.99 17.43 -9.99
C PHE A 154 -14.87 18.61 -10.95
N GLY A 155 -14.38 18.38 -12.18
CA GLY A 155 -14.16 19.43 -13.15
C GLY A 155 -12.98 20.34 -12.82
N VAL A 156 -12.49 21.04 -13.86
CA VAL A 156 -11.45 22.07 -13.73
C VAL A 156 -12.08 23.32 -13.12
N GLY A 157 -11.35 24.00 -12.24
CA GLY A 157 -11.82 25.23 -11.58
C GLY A 157 -12.77 25.02 -10.40
N THR A 158 -13.01 23.76 -9.96
CA THR A 158 -13.73 23.47 -8.71
C THR A 158 -12.99 24.11 -7.53
N LYS A 159 -13.73 24.78 -6.65
CA LYS A 159 -13.18 25.47 -5.48
C LYS A 159 -13.77 24.92 -4.17
N THR A 160 -12.98 24.99 -3.12
CA THR A 160 -13.40 24.78 -1.74
C THR A 160 -14.22 25.97 -1.23
N ALA A 161 -14.86 25.83 -0.08
CA ALA A 161 -15.65 26.91 0.54
C ALA A 161 -14.80 28.14 0.89
N ASP A 162 -13.50 27.98 1.17
CA ASP A 162 -12.54 29.05 1.42
C ASP A 162 -11.97 29.67 0.11
N GLY A 163 -12.46 29.23 -1.05
CA GLY A 163 -12.13 29.79 -2.36
C GLY A 163 -10.87 29.20 -3.03
N ARG A 164 -10.16 28.26 -2.37
CA ARG A 164 -9.00 27.59 -3.00
C ARG A 164 -9.41 26.66 -4.11
N GLU A 165 -8.69 26.70 -5.22
CA GLU A 165 -8.87 25.75 -6.33
C GLU A 165 -8.46 24.35 -5.91
N VAL A 166 -9.29 23.33 -6.24
CA VAL A 166 -9.01 21.93 -5.95
C VAL A 166 -8.13 21.33 -7.02
N VAL A 167 -7.00 20.76 -6.61
CA VAL A 167 -6.04 20.05 -7.47
C VAL A 167 -5.78 18.65 -6.95
N PHE A 168 -5.66 17.72 -7.88
CA PHE A 168 -5.39 16.31 -7.60
C PHE A 168 -3.94 15.99 -7.97
N ALA A 169 -3.11 15.62 -6.98
CA ALA A 169 -1.70 15.29 -7.19
C ALA A 169 -1.48 13.78 -7.07
N PHE A 170 -0.85 13.19 -8.09
CA PHE A 170 -0.41 11.80 -8.08
C PHE A 170 1.11 11.77 -8.00
N VAL A 171 1.64 11.41 -6.84
CA VAL A 171 3.07 11.36 -6.55
C VAL A 171 3.55 9.92 -6.59
N GLY A 172 4.49 9.61 -7.49
CA GLY A 172 5.09 8.29 -7.56
C GLY A 172 5.36 7.80 -8.98
N ALA A 173 5.57 6.50 -9.10
CA ALA A 173 5.79 5.80 -10.36
C ALA A 173 5.08 4.44 -10.33
N GLY A 174 4.88 3.82 -11.48
CA GLY A 174 4.30 2.48 -11.56
C GLY A 174 3.69 2.16 -12.92
N SER A 175 3.24 0.92 -13.04
CA SER A 175 2.86 0.32 -14.33
C SER A 175 1.62 0.93 -15.02
N VAL A 176 0.80 1.69 -14.28
CA VAL A 176 -0.39 2.33 -14.87
C VAL A 176 -0.23 3.83 -15.09
N LEU A 177 0.93 4.42 -14.73
CA LEU A 177 1.15 5.86 -14.82
C LEU A 177 0.88 6.43 -16.22
N ASP A 178 1.45 5.82 -17.25
CA ASP A 178 1.32 6.30 -18.64
C ASP A 178 -0.15 6.33 -19.11
N LYS A 179 -0.94 5.33 -18.67
CA LYS A 179 -2.37 5.30 -18.96
C LYS A 179 -3.13 6.44 -18.29
N LEU A 180 -2.77 6.77 -17.04
CA LEU A 180 -3.38 7.89 -16.33
C LEU A 180 -3.01 9.23 -16.97
N VAL A 181 -1.73 9.40 -17.34
CA VAL A 181 -1.25 10.61 -18.03
C VAL A 181 -1.99 10.80 -19.35
N LEU A 182 -2.10 9.73 -20.15
CA LEU A 182 -2.83 9.79 -21.43
C LEU A 182 -4.31 10.15 -21.20
N TYR A 183 -4.97 9.51 -20.23
CA TYR A 183 -6.37 9.77 -19.89
C TYR A 183 -6.61 11.24 -19.52
N VAL A 184 -5.73 11.81 -18.70
CA VAL A 184 -5.79 13.22 -18.26
C VAL A 184 -5.58 14.16 -19.43
N LYS A 185 -4.57 13.91 -20.28
CA LYS A 185 -4.25 14.71 -21.46
C LYS A 185 -5.39 14.76 -22.48
N GLU A 186 -5.95 13.58 -22.82
CA GLU A 186 -7.06 13.48 -23.78
C GLU A 186 -8.34 14.19 -23.32
N ARG A 187 -8.48 14.44 -22.02
CA ARG A 187 -9.69 15.03 -21.41
C ARG A 187 -9.48 16.43 -20.84
N HIS A 188 -8.31 17.02 -21.13
CA HIS A 188 -7.94 18.36 -20.69
C HIS A 188 -8.19 18.61 -19.20
N MET A 189 -7.74 17.65 -18.34
CA MET A 189 -7.92 17.71 -16.89
C MET A 189 -6.78 18.53 -16.25
N ASP A 190 -6.81 19.87 -16.43
CA ASP A 190 -5.73 20.77 -15.97
C ASP A 190 -5.64 20.89 -14.45
N ASN A 191 -6.59 20.29 -13.71
CA ASN A 191 -6.58 20.16 -12.26
C ASN A 191 -5.89 18.90 -11.75
N VAL A 192 -5.15 18.17 -12.60
CA VAL A 192 -4.39 16.97 -12.23
C VAL A 192 -2.90 17.20 -12.43
N ALA A 193 -2.09 16.94 -11.41
CA ALA A 193 -0.64 16.98 -11.47
C ALA A 193 -0.04 15.58 -11.25
N PHE A 194 0.88 15.17 -12.12
CA PHE A 194 1.71 13.99 -11.93
C PHE A 194 3.10 14.41 -11.46
N ILE A 195 3.51 13.89 -10.32
CA ILE A 195 4.75 14.26 -9.64
C ILE A 195 5.62 13.00 -9.55
N PRO A 196 6.90 13.07 -9.91
CA PRO A 196 7.80 11.92 -9.84
C PRO A 196 7.89 11.34 -8.43
N TYR A 197 8.36 10.10 -8.35
CA TYR A 197 8.73 9.48 -7.08
C TYR A 197 9.69 10.39 -6.30
N GLN A 198 9.44 10.53 -5.00
CA GLN A 198 10.26 11.35 -4.10
C GLN A 198 11.21 10.46 -3.30
N ASP A 199 12.44 10.90 -3.16
CA ASP A 199 13.42 10.21 -2.33
C ASP A 199 13.00 10.19 -0.85
N LYS A 200 13.52 9.24 -0.08
CA LYS A 200 13.19 9.09 1.34
C LYS A 200 13.39 10.39 2.13
N ALA A 201 14.44 11.15 1.82
CA ALA A 201 14.74 12.43 2.48
C ALA A 201 13.71 13.54 2.18
N ASP A 202 13.01 13.44 1.06
CA ASP A 202 12.00 14.43 0.62
C ASP A 202 10.56 13.98 0.88
N LEU A 203 10.38 12.73 1.30
CA LEU A 203 9.07 12.13 1.52
C LEU A 203 8.25 12.94 2.54
N ILE A 204 8.85 13.37 3.64
CA ILE A 204 8.18 14.18 4.67
C ILE A 204 7.58 15.46 4.09
N TYR A 205 8.29 16.15 3.19
CA TYR A 205 7.80 17.41 2.60
C TYR A 205 6.69 17.18 1.60
N SER A 206 6.81 16.13 0.78
CA SER A 206 5.75 15.76 -0.16
C SER A 206 4.47 15.33 0.53
N LEU A 207 4.54 14.52 1.60
CA LEU A 207 3.36 14.13 2.37
C LEU A 207 2.71 15.34 3.06
N ASN A 208 3.50 16.26 3.60
CA ASN A 208 2.98 17.49 4.22
C ASN A 208 2.44 18.52 3.21
N ALA A 209 2.69 18.36 1.91
CA ALA A 209 2.16 19.24 0.87
C ALA A 209 0.70 18.95 0.49
N GLY A 210 0.17 17.75 0.78
CA GLY A 210 -1.24 17.42 0.57
C GLY A 210 -2.11 17.94 1.72
N ASP A 211 -3.26 18.54 1.39
CA ASP A 211 -4.28 18.91 2.38
C ASP A 211 -5.09 17.67 2.82
N VAL A 212 -5.34 16.74 1.88
CA VAL A 212 -6.01 15.46 2.10
C VAL A 212 -5.32 14.39 1.25
N HIS A 213 -5.25 13.17 1.75
CA HIS A 213 -4.66 12.07 1.01
C HIS A 213 -5.62 10.92 0.72
N TRP A 214 -5.44 10.26 -0.42
CA TRP A 214 -6.10 9.01 -0.72
C TRP A 214 -5.29 7.80 -0.25
N CYS A 215 -5.97 6.90 0.46
CA CYS A 215 -5.51 5.55 0.73
C CYS A 215 -6.48 4.57 0.04
N VAL A 216 -6.05 3.98 -1.06
CA VAL A 216 -6.92 3.21 -1.94
C VAL A 216 -6.33 1.84 -2.24
N ASN A 217 -7.20 0.83 -2.35
CA ASN A 217 -6.88 -0.50 -2.87
C ASN A 217 -7.94 -0.92 -3.89
N ALA A 218 -7.54 -1.75 -4.84
CA ALA A 218 -8.46 -2.39 -5.76
C ALA A 218 -9.37 -3.39 -5.01
N LYS A 219 -10.54 -3.66 -5.58
CA LYS A 219 -11.44 -4.70 -5.08
C LYS A 219 -10.78 -6.07 -5.16
N GLY A 220 -10.94 -6.88 -4.12
CA GLY A 220 -10.34 -8.20 -3.98
C GLY A 220 -8.95 -8.19 -3.33
N ILE A 221 -8.48 -7.03 -2.85
CA ILE A 221 -7.19 -6.90 -2.14
C ILE A 221 -7.35 -7.05 -0.62
N LYS A 222 -8.58 -6.98 -0.09
CA LYS A 222 -8.84 -7.28 1.32
C LYS A 222 -8.29 -8.67 1.69
N GLY A 223 -7.57 -8.74 2.79
CA GLY A 223 -6.95 -9.99 3.28
C GLY A 223 -5.76 -10.48 2.44
N VAL A 224 -5.35 -9.71 1.44
CA VAL A 224 -4.26 -10.06 0.52
C VAL A 224 -3.04 -9.17 0.74
N SER A 225 -3.27 -7.86 0.88
CA SER A 225 -2.25 -6.85 1.08
C SER A 225 -2.79 -5.69 1.90
N CYS A 226 -1.95 -5.13 2.77
CA CYS A 226 -2.28 -3.98 3.60
C CYS A 226 -1.55 -2.74 3.09
N PRO A 227 -2.24 -1.63 2.73
CA PRO A 227 -1.60 -0.46 2.17
C PRO A 227 -0.80 0.32 3.23
N SER A 228 0.49 0.01 3.35
CA SER A 228 1.41 0.58 4.34
C SER A 228 1.58 2.11 4.24
N LYS A 229 1.23 2.72 3.11
CA LYS A 229 1.24 4.19 2.94
C LYS A 229 0.42 4.93 4.00
N TYR A 230 -0.63 4.29 4.53
CA TYR A 230 -1.47 4.88 5.59
C TYR A 230 -0.66 5.33 6.80
N TYR A 231 0.30 4.53 7.24
CA TYR A 231 1.08 4.85 8.45
C TYR A 231 1.89 6.13 8.30
N GLY A 232 2.46 6.38 7.11
CA GLY A 232 3.15 7.64 6.81
C GLY A 232 2.20 8.85 6.79
N LEU A 233 0.98 8.67 6.27
CA LEU A 233 -0.04 9.73 6.26
C LEU A 233 -0.54 10.04 7.67
N ALA A 234 -0.79 9.03 8.48
CA ALA A 234 -1.19 9.17 9.88
C ALA A 234 -0.10 9.86 10.70
N SER A 235 1.18 9.45 10.52
CA SER A 235 2.32 10.07 11.19
C SER A 235 2.51 11.54 10.81
N ALA A 236 2.23 11.90 9.54
CA ALA A 236 2.23 13.29 9.07
C ALA A 236 0.97 14.07 9.51
N ALA A 237 0.06 13.45 10.29
CA ALA A 237 -1.24 14.00 10.69
C ALA A 237 -2.05 14.59 9.53
N ARG A 238 -2.05 13.89 8.38
CA ARG A 238 -2.83 14.30 7.21
C ARG A 238 -4.16 13.57 7.17
N PRO A 239 -5.28 14.28 6.90
CA PRO A 239 -6.57 13.67 6.69
C PRO A 239 -6.51 12.63 5.55
N VAL A 240 -7.17 11.48 5.73
CA VAL A 240 -7.15 10.37 4.78
C VAL A 240 -8.57 10.06 4.30
N ILE A 241 -8.72 9.93 2.99
CA ILE A 241 -9.92 9.36 2.36
C ILE A 241 -9.60 7.92 1.99
N GLY A 242 -10.19 6.96 2.72
CA GLY A 242 -10.05 5.53 2.44
C GLY A 242 -11.03 5.06 1.37
N VAL A 243 -10.52 4.48 0.26
CA VAL A 243 -11.33 3.73 -0.71
C VAL A 243 -10.93 2.27 -0.60
N LEU A 244 -11.53 1.60 0.37
CA LEU A 244 -11.09 0.30 0.88
C LEU A 244 -12.31 -0.61 1.11
N GLU A 245 -12.13 -1.91 0.93
CA GLU A 245 -13.17 -2.90 1.20
C GLU A 245 -13.51 -2.96 2.70
N SER A 246 -14.78 -3.22 3.00
CA SER A 246 -15.23 -3.36 4.39
C SER A 246 -14.50 -4.50 5.10
N GLY A 247 -14.03 -4.22 6.32
CA GLY A 247 -13.26 -5.17 7.15
C GLY A 247 -11.82 -5.37 6.70
N SER A 248 -11.27 -4.55 5.79
CA SER A 248 -9.82 -4.48 5.58
C SER A 248 -9.14 -3.74 6.74
N GLU A 249 -7.91 -4.10 7.08
CA GLU A 249 -7.21 -3.57 8.26
C GLU A 249 -7.20 -2.04 8.32
N ILE A 250 -6.76 -1.37 7.26
CA ILE A 250 -6.67 0.10 7.26
C ILE A 250 -8.04 0.76 7.35
N ARG A 251 -9.07 0.16 6.75
CA ARG A 251 -10.43 0.69 6.91
C ARG A 251 -10.90 0.59 8.35
N CYS A 252 -10.66 -0.55 9.01
CA CYS A 252 -10.98 -0.69 10.43
C CYS A 252 -10.24 0.32 11.29
N ILE A 253 -8.96 0.56 11.03
CA ILE A 253 -8.19 1.59 11.76
C ILE A 253 -8.81 2.98 11.57
N ILE A 254 -9.18 3.35 10.33
CA ILE A 254 -9.81 4.66 10.05
C ILE A 254 -11.19 4.78 10.72
N GLU A 255 -11.96 3.70 10.79
CA GLU A 255 -13.30 3.70 11.40
C GLU A 255 -13.24 3.66 12.95
N ASP A 256 -12.15 3.15 13.53
CA ASP A 256 -11.93 3.03 14.97
C ASP A 256 -11.32 4.32 15.59
N THR A 257 -10.81 5.27 14.77
CA THR A 257 -10.19 6.53 15.20
C THR A 257 -11.07 7.74 14.92
#